data_6b476761c7d6ce7c0e94b5f716ffefd1
#
_entry.id   6b476761c7d6ce7c0e94b5f716ffefd1
#
_cell.length_a   1.000
_cell.length_b   1.000
_cell.length_c   1.000
_cell.angle_alpha   90.00
_cell.angle_beta   90.00
_cell.angle_gamma   90.00
#
_symmetry.space_group_name_H-M   'P 1'
#
loop_
_entity.id
_entity.type
_entity.pdbx_description
1 polymer ?
#
loop_
_entity_poly.entity_id
_entity_poly.type
_entity_poly.pdbx_seq_one_letter_code
_entity_poly.pdbx_strand_id
1 'polypeptide(L)'
;MMNPRVNYDQLAATYNQRYTTSGMDGVAIALLSLAQELDAKRILEVGCGTGHWLSILQSTAQVYGLDPSFGMLRQASLQELSRLVCGQAVQLPFPDRAFDLVFCVNAIHHFGQPRAFISEARRLLTPGGALAVVGLDPHGHRDSWYVYHYFEGTYETDLNRFPSWETTLDWMVATGFDRVEQRQAERITNLYTGRQVLDDPFLKKESCSQLALLTDEAYAAGLNRIKAAIEKSEAGGEAMVFLNDLRLALLTGRVPVGQI
;
A
#
# COMPACT_ATOMS: atom_id res chain seq x y z
N MET A 1 18.67 16.57 -0.89
CA MET A 1 17.63 16.82 -1.92
C MET A 1 16.32 16.27 -1.37
N MET A 2 15.20 16.99 -1.46
CA MET A 2 13.91 16.43 -1.07
C MET A 2 13.54 15.32 -2.05
N ASN A 3 13.19 14.13 -1.52
CA ASN A 3 12.62 13.07 -2.36
C ASN A 3 11.32 13.60 -3.00
N PRO A 4 11.12 13.40 -4.31
CA PRO A 4 9.89 13.80 -4.99
C PRO A 4 8.71 13.09 -4.30
N ARG A 5 7.65 13.86 -4.00
CA ARG A 5 6.43 13.34 -3.36
C ARG A 5 5.30 13.34 -4.38
N VAL A 6 4.52 12.26 -4.37
CA VAL A 6 3.29 12.18 -5.17
C VAL A 6 2.26 13.17 -4.62
N ASN A 7 1.62 13.95 -5.49
CA ASN A 7 0.52 14.83 -5.12
C ASN A 7 -0.81 14.05 -5.12
N TYR A 8 -1.15 13.46 -4.01
CA TYR A 8 -2.36 12.65 -3.86
C TYR A 8 -3.67 13.47 -3.92
N ASP A 9 -3.65 14.79 -3.67
CA ASP A 9 -4.84 15.62 -3.83
C ASP A 9 -5.30 15.68 -5.29
N GLN A 10 -4.37 15.67 -6.24
CA GLN A 10 -4.69 15.64 -7.67
C GLN A 10 -5.18 14.26 -8.14
N LEU A 11 -4.75 13.19 -7.49
CA LEU A 11 -5.10 11.82 -7.86
C LEU A 11 -6.42 11.34 -7.26
N ALA A 12 -6.91 12.01 -6.23
CA ALA A 12 -8.01 11.53 -5.38
C ALA A 12 -9.28 11.12 -6.17
N ALA A 13 -9.65 11.89 -7.20
CA ALA A 13 -10.89 11.67 -7.97
C ALA A 13 -10.89 10.36 -8.77
N THR A 14 -9.72 9.89 -9.20
CA THR A 14 -9.58 8.69 -10.05
C THR A 14 -8.97 7.51 -9.31
N TYR A 15 -8.49 7.72 -8.08
CA TYR A 15 -7.71 6.75 -7.32
C TYR A 15 -8.39 5.39 -7.13
N ASN A 16 -9.71 5.38 -6.94
CA ASN A 16 -10.48 4.15 -6.73
C ASN A 16 -10.61 3.27 -7.97
N GLN A 17 -10.30 3.76 -9.18
CA GLN A 17 -10.33 2.96 -10.41
C GLN A 17 -9.38 1.76 -10.32
N ARG A 18 -8.33 1.83 -9.52
CA ARG A 18 -7.38 0.75 -9.27
C ARG A 18 -7.98 -0.48 -8.59
N TYR A 19 -9.05 -0.31 -7.81
CA TYR A 19 -9.72 -1.40 -7.10
C TYR A 19 -10.78 -2.11 -7.94
N THR A 20 -11.20 -1.53 -9.07
CA THR A 20 -12.24 -2.13 -9.92
C THR A 20 -11.71 -3.27 -10.80
N THR A 21 -10.40 -3.32 -11.02
CA THR A 21 -9.77 -4.25 -11.98
C THR A 21 -8.94 -5.34 -11.30
N SER A 22 -8.36 -5.07 -10.14
CA SER A 22 -7.66 -6.06 -9.32
C SER A 22 -8.34 -6.06 -7.96
N GLY A 23 -9.27 -7.01 -7.79
CA GLY A 23 -9.99 -7.12 -6.55
C GLY A 23 -9.04 -7.53 -5.44
N MET A 24 -8.21 -6.86 -4.85
CA MET A 24 -7.33 -7.22 -3.71
C MET A 24 -8.12 -7.91 -2.56
N ASP A 25 -8.90 -8.91 -2.92
CA ASP A 25 -9.81 -9.64 -2.03
C ASP A 25 -9.04 -10.36 -0.92
N GLY A 26 -7.83 -10.83 -1.23
CA GLY A 26 -6.95 -11.44 -0.24
C GLY A 26 -6.54 -10.46 0.85
N VAL A 27 -6.29 -9.19 0.53
CA VAL A 27 -6.00 -8.14 1.53
C VAL A 27 -7.24 -7.89 2.39
N ALA A 28 -8.41 -7.77 1.78
CA ALA A 28 -9.68 -7.59 2.51
C ALA A 28 -9.94 -8.75 3.48
N ILE A 29 -9.81 -9.99 3.01
CA ILE A 29 -9.97 -11.21 3.82
C ILE A 29 -8.96 -11.21 4.97
N ALA A 30 -7.69 -10.88 4.71
CA ALA A 30 -6.65 -10.87 5.74
C ALA A 30 -6.92 -9.84 6.84
N LEU A 31 -7.37 -8.63 6.47
CA LEU A 31 -7.72 -7.57 7.43
C LEU A 31 -8.98 -7.91 8.23
N LEU A 32 -10.02 -8.43 7.58
CA LEU A 32 -11.26 -8.87 8.25
C LEU A 32 -10.97 -10.01 9.23
N SER A 33 -10.19 -11.01 8.81
CA SER A 33 -9.81 -12.13 9.67
C SER A 33 -9.02 -11.66 10.89
N LEU A 34 -8.07 -10.73 10.69
CA LEU A 34 -7.29 -10.16 11.79
C LEU A 34 -8.16 -9.35 12.75
N ALA A 35 -9.07 -8.52 12.23
CA ALA A 35 -10.02 -7.77 13.05
C ALA A 35 -10.93 -8.69 13.88
N GLN A 36 -11.39 -9.78 13.29
CA GLN A 36 -12.21 -10.79 13.98
C GLN A 36 -11.40 -11.55 15.04
N GLU A 37 -10.18 -11.97 14.73
CA GLU A 37 -9.28 -12.66 15.68
C GLU A 37 -8.99 -11.80 16.92
N LEU A 38 -8.89 -10.49 16.74
CA LEU A 38 -8.69 -9.51 17.81
C LEU A 38 -9.96 -9.18 18.57
N ASP A 39 -11.13 -9.56 18.09
CA ASP A 39 -12.42 -8.97 18.51
C ASP A 39 -12.37 -7.44 18.49
N ALA A 40 -11.72 -6.88 17.45
CA ALA A 40 -11.39 -5.46 17.38
C ALA A 40 -12.64 -4.59 17.35
N LYS A 41 -12.74 -3.64 18.29
CA LYS A 41 -13.85 -2.69 18.39
C LYS A 41 -13.48 -1.33 17.76
N ARG A 42 -12.20 -0.96 17.79
CA ARG A 42 -11.70 0.30 17.27
C ARG A 42 -10.48 0.03 16.38
N ILE A 43 -10.59 0.41 15.12
CA ILE A 43 -9.60 0.15 14.09
C ILE A 43 -9.15 1.49 13.50
N LEU A 44 -7.85 1.70 13.35
CA LEU A 44 -7.25 2.87 12.70
C LEU A 44 -6.49 2.44 11.45
N GLU A 45 -6.82 3.04 10.31
CA GLU A 45 -5.98 3.01 9.12
C GLU A 45 -5.13 4.28 9.02
N VAL A 46 -3.81 4.12 8.89
CA VAL A 46 -2.87 5.23 8.66
C VAL A 46 -2.43 5.23 7.21
N GLY A 47 -2.61 6.37 6.53
CA GLY A 47 -2.54 6.45 5.07
C GLY A 47 -3.79 5.86 4.42
N CYS A 48 -4.96 6.21 4.94
CA CYS A 48 -6.24 5.60 4.53
C CYS A 48 -6.69 5.98 3.12
N GLY A 49 -6.08 6.98 2.50
CA GLY A 49 -6.43 7.44 1.17
C GLY A 49 -7.93 7.70 1.04
N THR A 50 -8.55 7.10 0.04
CA THR A 50 -9.99 7.21 -0.23
C THR A 50 -10.87 6.35 0.68
N GLY A 51 -10.31 5.66 1.69
CA GLY A 51 -11.06 4.89 2.67
C GLY A 51 -11.54 3.51 2.19
N HIS A 52 -10.96 2.97 1.14
CA HIS A 52 -11.37 1.68 0.56
C HIS A 52 -11.42 0.54 1.60
N TRP A 53 -10.35 0.36 2.38
CA TRP A 53 -10.30 -0.70 3.39
C TRP A 53 -11.18 -0.42 4.60
N LEU A 54 -11.30 0.85 4.99
CA LEU A 54 -12.19 1.26 6.06
C LEU A 54 -13.66 1.00 5.72
N SER A 55 -14.06 1.20 4.46
CA SER A 55 -15.43 0.93 4.00
C SER A 55 -15.79 -0.57 4.10
N ILE A 56 -14.80 -1.46 3.98
CA ILE A 56 -14.99 -2.90 4.18
C ILE A 56 -15.10 -3.24 5.67
N LEU A 57 -14.24 -2.63 6.50
CA LEU A 57 -14.14 -2.94 7.93
C LEU A 57 -15.22 -2.26 8.78
N GLN A 58 -15.89 -1.19 8.30
CA GLN A 58 -16.87 -0.43 9.09
C GLN A 58 -18.10 -1.24 9.52
N SER A 59 -18.39 -2.34 8.84
CA SER A 59 -19.47 -3.27 9.25
C SER A 59 -19.14 -4.09 10.50
N THR A 60 -17.86 -4.19 10.88
CA THR A 60 -17.37 -5.04 11.97
C THR A 60 -16.91 -4.26 13.20
N ALA A 61 -16.45 -3.02 13.03
CA ALA A 61 -15.88 -2.20 14.09
C ALA A 61 -16.07 -0.70 13.85
N GLN A 62 -15.77 0.12 14.86
CA GLN A 62 -15.60 1.56 14.67
C GLN A 62 -14.28 1.82 13.95
N VAL A 63 -14.35 2.37 12.74
CA VAL A 63 -13.20 2.65 11.93
C VAL A 63 -12.80 4.12 11.98
N TYR A 64 -11.51 4.37 11.95
CA TYR A 64 -10.89 5.69 11.95
C TYR A 64 -9.87 5.73 10.81
N GLY A 65 -9.78 6.84 10.09
CA GLY A 65 -8.82 7.03 9.02
C GLY A 65 -7.95 8.26 9.24
N LEU A 66 -6.66 8.13 8.94
CA LEU A 66 -5.74 9.25 8.91
C LEU A 66 -5.01 9.27 7.58
N ASP A 67 -5.01 10.44 6.93
CA ASP A 67 -4.26 10.67 5.69
C ASP A 67 -3.78 12.14 5.64
N PRO A 68 -2.60 12.45 5.09
CA PRO A 68 -2.15 13.82 4.92
C PRO A 68 -2.86 14.57 3.76
N SER A 69 -3.48 13.86 2.81
CA SER A 69 -4.16 14.44 1.66
C SER A 69 -5.63 14.74 1.99
N PHE A 70 -5.96 16.03 1.96
CA PHE A 70 -7.34 16.46 2.15
C PHE A 70 -8.26 15.99 1.01
N GLY A 71 -7.74 15.95 -0.22
CA GLY A 71 -8.45 15.42 -1.39
C GLY A 71 -8.84 13.94 -1.21
N MET A 72 -7.93 13.11 -0.69
CA MET A 72 -8.21 11.71 -0.36
C MET A 72 -9.28 11.57 0.71
N LEU A 73 -9.17 12.31 1.82
CA LEU A 73 -10.15 12.27 2.91
C LEU A 73 -11.54 12.73 2.45
N ARG A 74 -11.61 13.71 1.53
CA ARG A 74 -12.86 14.11 0.91
C ARG A 74 -13.51 12.96 0.12
N GLN A 75 -12.74 12.18 -0.61
CA GLN A 75 -13.26 10.98 -1.28
C GLN A 75 -13.71 9.92 -0.27
N ALA A 76 -12.93 9.72 0.80
CA ALA A 76 -13.29 8.78 1.86
C ALA A 76 -14.62 9.17 2.54
N SER A 77 -14.88 10.46 2.76
CA SER A 77 -16.14 10.92 3.35
C SER A 77 -17.37 10.60 2.48
N LEU A 78 -17.21 10.46 1.17
CA LEU A 78 -18.28 10.02 0.27
C LEU A 78 -18.67 8.55 0.43
N GLN A 79 -17.86 7.77 1.15
CA GLN A 79 -18.12 6.37 1.51
C GLN A 79 -18.74 6.24 2.92
N GLU A 80 -19.40 7.28 3.42
CA GLU A 80 -20.04 7.33 4.74
C GLU A 80 -19.06 7.19 5.92
N LEU A 81 -17.75 7.40 5.67
CA LEU A 81 -16.73 7.40 6.71
C LEU A 81 -16.70 8.78 7.41
N SER A 82 -16.96 8.79 8.71
CA SER A 82 -17.10 10.05 9.48
C SER A 82 -15.93 10.35 10.42
N ARG A 83 -15.09 9.36 10.74
CA ARG A 83 -13.97 9.50 11.68
C ARG A 83 -12.65 9.62 10.93
N LEU A 84 -12.51 10.71 10.17
CA LEU A 84 -11.36 10.98 9.31
C LEU A 84 -10.56 12.15 9.87
N VAL A 85 -9.23 12.01 9.91
CA VAL A 85 -8.30 13.02 10.44
C VAL A 85 -7.23 13.32 9.40
N CYS A 86 -7.03 14.60 9.10
CA CYS A 86 -5.89 15.03 8.29
C CYS A 86 -4.64 15.10 9.19
N GLY A 87 -3.61 14.30 8.86
CA GLY A 87 -2.44 14.20 9.71
C GLY A 87 -1.30 13.36 9.11
N GLN A 88 -0.19 13.32 9.82
CA GLN A 88 1.00 12.58 9.41
C GLN A 88 1.22 11.33 10.28
N ALA A 89 1.73 10.27 9.68
CA ALA A 89 1.93 8.97 10.33
C ALA A 89 2.96 9.01 11.50
N VAL A 90 3.82 10.01 11.52
CA VAL A 90 4.89 10.16 12.53
C VAL A 90 4.43 10.85 13.82
N GLN A 91 3.21 11.38 13.83
CA GLN A 91 2.60 12.04 14.99
C GLN A 91 1.09 11.86 14.91
N LEU A 92 0.62 10.77 15.49
CA LEU A 92 -0.80 10.39 15.43
C LEU A 92 -1.61 11.10 16.51
N PRO A 93 -2.64 11.92 16.17
CA PRO A 93 -3.37 12.76 17.10
C PRO A 93 -4.45 11.99 17.88
N PHE A 94 -4.09 10.85 18.43
CA PHE A 94 -4.97 10.00 19.22
C PHE A 94 -4.34 9.68 20.57
N PRO A 95 -5.15 9.42 21.61
CA PRO A 95 -4.64 9.04 22.93
C PRO A 95 -4.01 7.64 22.92
N ASP A 96 -3.17 7.38 23.91
CA ASP A 96 -2.57 6.06 24.11
C ASP A 96 -3.65 4.99 24.29
N ARG A 97 -3.37 3.78 23.79
CA ARG A 97 -4.24 2.61 23.96
C ARG A 97 -5.67 2.84 23.45
N ALA A 98 -5.82 3.58 22.35
CA ALA A 98 -7.11 3.94 21.79
C ALA A 98 -7.66 2.88 20.82
N PHE A 99 -6.82 2.00 20.28
CA PHE A 99 -7.17 1.09 19.19
C PHE A 99 -6.81 -0.36 19.48
N ASP A 100 -7.58 -1.27 18.91
CA ASP A 100 -7.34 -2.71 18.98
C ASP A 100 -6.54 -3.18 17.75
N LEU A 101 -6.71 -2.48 16.61
CA LEU A 101 -5.96 -2.69 15.39
C LEU A 101 -5.54 -1.34 14.81
N VAL A 102 -4.26 -1.18 14.52
CA VAL A 102 -3.71 -0.10 13.68
C VAL A 102 -3.12 -0.77 12.45
N PHE A 103 -3.47 -0.27 11.27
CA PHE A 103 -2.93 -0.84 10.04
C PHE A 103 -2.62 0.22 8.98
N CYS A 104 -1.83 -0.18 7.97
CA CYS A 104 -1.65 0.56 6.74
C CYS A 104 -1.53 -0.39 5.55
N VAL A 105 -2.02 0.01 4.38
CA VAL A 105 -1.93 -0.76 3.13
C VAL A 105 -1.26 0.07 2.05
N ASN A 106 -0.16 -0.42 1.50
CA ASN A 106 0.62 0.25 0.46
C ASN A 106 0.98 1.71 0.80
N ALA A 107 1.22 2.02 2.08
CA ALA A 107 1.41 3.39 2.56
C ALA A 107 2.73 3.62 3.32
N ILE A 108 3.32 2.60 3.96
CA ILE A 108 4.48 2.76 4.85
C ILE A 108 5.68 3.45 4.17
N HIS A 109 5.89 3.23 2.87
CA HIS A 109 6.96 3.84 2.08
C HIS A 109 6.75 5.35 1.81
N HIS A 110 5.58 5.89 2.15
CA HIS A 110 5.28 7.32 2.06
C HIS A 110 5.46 8.07 3.39
N PHE A 111 5.65 7.38 4.51
CA PHE A 111 5.63 8.00 5.83
C PHE A 111 6.89 8.80 6.16
N GLY A 112 7.93 8.74 5.33
CA GLY A 112 9.19 9.45 5.54
C GLY A 112 10.04 8.92 6.69
N GLN A 113 9.43 8.55 7.80
CA GLN A 113 10.06 7.92 8.97
C GLN A 113 9.24 6.69 9.40
N PRO A 114 9.34 5.55 8.68
CA PRO A 114 8.52 4.36 8.95
C PRO A 114 8.67 3.82 10.37
N ARG A 115 9.89 3.90 10.93
CA ARG A 115 10.14 3.47 12.32
C ARG A 115 9.39 4.33 13.34
N ALA A 116 9.26 5.63 13.11
CA ALA A 116 8.49 6.51 13.98
C ALA A 116 7.00 6.16 13.94
N PHE A 117 6.46 5.83 12.77
CA PHE A 117 5.10 5.30 12.63
C PHE A 117 4.89 4.02 13.46
N ILE A 118 5.82 3.06 13.42
CA ILE A 118 5.72 1.83 14.21
C ILE A 118 5.68 2.13 15.71
N SER A 119 6.48 3.11 16.18
CA SER A 119 6.46 3.55 17.58
C SER A 119 5.14 4.22 17.98
N GLU A 120 4.59 5.07 17.11
CA GLU A 120 3.28 5.70 17.33
C GLU A 120 2.16 4.65 17.35
N ALA A 121 2.17 3.71 16.38
CA ALA A 121 1.21 2.60 16.37
C ALA A 121 1.26 1.79 17.68
N ARG A 122 2.48 1.50 18.18
CA ARG A 122 2.66 0.81 19.46
C ARG A 122 2.07 1.57 20.64
N ARG A 123 2.22 2.89 20.66
CA ARG A 123 1.63 3.76 21.69
C ARG A 123 0.10 3.71 21.67
N LEU A 124 -0.47 3.72 20.48
CA LEU A 124 -1.93 3.77 20.29
C LEU A 124 -2.64 2.45 20.55
N LEU A 125 -1.94 1.33 20.51
CA LEU A 125 -2.54 0.01 20.63
C LEU A 125 -2.79 -0.37 22.09
N THR A 126 -3.96 -0.99 22.33
CA THR A 126 -4.32 -1.65 23.60
C THR A 126 -3.40 -2.86 23.83
N PRO A 127 -3.22 -3.31 25.09
CA PRO A 127 -2.64 -4.64 25.36
C PRO A 127 -3.39 -5.74 24.61
N GLY A 128 -2.68 -6.59 23.88
CA GLY A 128 -3.26 -7.61 23.00
C GLY A 128 -3.64 -7.11 21.60
N GLY A 129 -3.68 -5.80 21.38
CA GLY A 129 -3.92 -5.21 20.06
C GLY A 129 -2.78 -5.46 19.06
N ALA A 130 -3.01 -5.20 17.78
CA ALA A 130 -2.05 -5.49 16.72
C ALA A 130 -1.74 -4.30 15.82
N LEU A 131 -0.48 -4.21 15.37
CA LEU A 131 -0.09 -3.47 14.17
C LEU A 131 -0.11 -4.42 12.97
N ALA A 132 -0.66 -3.95 11.84
CA ALA A 132 -0.60 -4.66 10.57
C ALA A 132 -0.06 -3.74 9.46
N VAL A 133 0.93 -4.22 8.71
CA VAL A 133 1.49 -3.53 7.55
C VAL A 133 1.31 -4.41 6.33
N VAL A 134 0.61 -3.90 5.31
CA VAL A 134 0.36 -4.62 4.05
C VAL A 134 1.03 -3.89 2.90
N GLY A 135 1.71 -4.62 2.01
CA GLY A 135 2.30 -4.02 0.82
C GLY A 135 3.30 -4.94 0.11
N LEU A 136 4.13 -4.31 -0.73
CA LEU A 136 5.20 -4.95 -1.50
C LEU A 136 6.55 -4.81 -0.79
N ASP A 137 7.48 -5.72 -1.10
CA ASP A 137 8.89 -5.63 -0.74
C ASP A 137 9.78 -5.78 -1.99
N PRO A 138 10.19 -4.68 -2.62
CA PRO A 138 11.09 -4.74 -3.77
C PRO A 138 12.45 -5.40 -3.45
N HIS A 139 12.91 -5.35 -2.19
CA HIS A 139 14.19 -5.94 -1.77
C HIS A 139 14.16 -7.47 -1.78
N GLY A 140 12.96 -8.08 -1.70
CA GLY A 140 12.80 -9.53 -1.71
C GLY A 140 13.05 -10.17 -3.07
N HIS A 141 13.14 -9.41 -4.16
CA HIS A 141 13.33 -9.87 -5.54
C HIS A 141 12.37 -11.00 -5.98
N ARG A 142 11.15 -11.00 -5.41
CA ARG A 142 10.14 -12.05 -5.65
C ARG A 142 9.05 -11.64 -6.62
N ASP A 143 8.99 -10.33 -6.92
CA ASP A 143 7.99 -9.74 -7.77
C ASP A 143 8.53 -9.58 -9.20
N SER A 144 7.67 -9.84 -10.18
CA SER A 144 7.91 -9.52 -11.57
C SER A 144 6.87 -8.49 -12.00
N TRP A 145 7.32 -7.31 -12.39
CA TRP A 145 6.45 -6.25 -12.84
C TRP A 145 7.02 -5.59 -14.10
N TYR A 146 6.28 -5.64 -15.19
CA TYR A 146 6.76 -5.08 -16.45
C TYR A 146 7.10 -3.58 -16.34
N VAL A 147 6.48 -2.83 -15.41
CA VAL A 147 6.79 -1.42 -15.16
C VAL A 147 8.27 -1.23 -14.82
N TYR A 148 8.86 -2.10 -14.00
CA TYR A 148 10.29 -2.02 -13.65
C TYR A 148 11.21 -2.27 -14.85
N HIS A 149 10.75 -3.01 -15.86
CA HIS A 149 11.55 -3.29 -17.06
C HIS A 149 11.49 -2.17 -18.10
N TYR A 150 10.34 -1.49 -18.20
CA TYR A 150 10.10 -0.51 -19.26
C TYR A 150 10.23 0.93 -18.79
N PHE A 151 10.10 1.22 -17.51
CA PHE A 151 10.22 2.57 -16.94
C PHE A 151 11.49 2.67 -16.09
N GLU A 152 12.54 3.18 -16.72
CA GLU A 152 13.87 3.31 -16.13
C GLU A 152 13.86 4.07 -14.80
N GLY A 153 14.61 3.59 -13.81
CA GLY A 153 14.75 4.20 -12.49
C GLY A 153 13.59 3.94 -11.52
N THR A 154 12.49 3.28 -11.95
CA THR A 154 11.36 3.01 -11.06
C THR A 154 11.68 1.98 -9.99
N TYR A 155 12.42 0.93 -10.36
CA TYR A 155 12.83 -0.10 -9.41
C TYR A 155 13.82 0.43 -8.36
N GLU A 156 14.84 1.16 -8.79
CA GLU A 156 15.82 1.82 -7.92
C GLU A 156 15.14 2.84 -6.98
N THR A 157 14.16 3.57 -7.50
CA THR A 157 13.36 4.49 -6.70
C THR A 157 12.61 3.75 -5.60
N ASP A 158 12.04 2.58 -5.90
CA ASP A 158 11.33 1.78 -4.92
C ASP A 158 12.26 1.13 -3.90
N LEU A 159 13.42 0.63 -4.30
CA LEU A 159 14.46 0.16 -3.37
C LEU A 159 14.87 1.24 -2.35
N ASN A 160 14.88 2.51 -2.76
CA ASN A 160 15.22 3.63 -1.87
C ASN A 160 14.06 4.08 -0.97
N ARG A 161 12.80 3.82 -1.35
CA ARG A 161 11.62 4.29 -0.62
C ARG A 161 11.02 3.25 0.32
N PHE A 162 11.00 1.99 -0.12
CA PHE A 162 10.39 0.91 0.63
C PHE A 162 11.37 0.38 1.68
N PRO A 163 11.00 0.28 2.96
CA PRO A 163 11.76 -0.53 3.88
C PRO A 163 11.60 -2.01 3.49
N SER A 164 12.67 -2.82 3.62
CA SER A 164 12.52 -4.26 3.46
C SER A 164 11.61 -4.84 4.55
N TRP A 165 10.99 -5.98 4.28
CA TRP A 165 10.16 -6.64 5.31
C TRP A 165 11.01 -7.08 6.49
N GLU A 166 12.24 -7.56 6.29
CA GLU A 166 13.18 -7.87 7.36
C GLU A 166 13.40 -6.66 8.28
N THR A 167 13.76 -5.51 7.70
CA THR A 167 13.94 -4.26 8.46
C THR A 167 12.67 -3.84 9.20
N THR A 168 11.51 -4.02 8.58
CA THR A 168 10.22 -3.64 9.19
C THR A 168 9.89 -4.54 10.38
N LEU A 169 10.11 -5.85 10.26
CA LEU A 169 9.93 -6.82 11.35
C LEU A 169 10.89 -6.53 12.50
N ASP A 170 12.16 -6.22 12.21
CA ASP A 170 13.16 -5.83 13.22
C ASP A 170 12.72 -4.58 13.99
N TRP A 171 12.17 -3.58 13.30
CA TRP A 171 11.63 -2.38 13.96
C TRP A 171 10.44 -2.71 14.87
N MET A 172 9.56 -3.62 14.45
CA MET A 172 8.44 -4.08 15.29
C MET A 172 8.97 -4.73 16.57
N VAL A 173 9.90 -5.68 16.45
CA VAL A 173 10.53 -6.35 17.61
C VAL A 173 11.21 -5.34 18.52
N ALA A 174 12.03 -4.45 17.97
CA ALA A 174 12.76 -3.43 18.73
C ALA A 174 11.82 -2.41 19.43
N THR A 175 10.59 -2.26 18.94
CA THR A 175 9.57 -1.37 19.53
C THR A 175 8.72 -2.10 20.60
N GLY A 176 8.97 -3.40 20.84
CA GLY A 176 8.31 -4.18 21.88
C GLY A 176 7.00 -4.82 21.43
N PHE A 177 6.85 -5.10 20.16
CA PHE A 177 5.85 -6.05 19.69
C PHE A 177 6.35 -7.48 19.90
N ASP A 178 5.44 -8.38 20.25
CA ASP A 178 5.65 -9.83 20.23
C ASP A 178 4.86 -10.49 19.08
N ARG A 179 5.02 -11.82 18.90
CA ARG A 179 4.35 -12.57 17.84
C ARG A 179 4.42 -11.84 16.50
N VAL A 180 5.63 -11.38 16.17
CA VAL A 180 5.89 -10.69 14.91
C VAL A 180 5.95 -11.72 13.80
N GLU A 181 5.06 -11.59 12.81
CA GLU A 181 4.85 -12.59 11.76
C GLU A 181 4.75 -11.93 10.39
N GLN A 182 5.12 -12.67 9.35
CA GLN A 182 4.90 -12.33 7.95
C GLN A 182 4.11 -13.45 7.27
N ARG A 183 3.04 -13.08 6.57
CA ARG A 183 2.29 -13.99 5.70
C ARG A 183 1.93 -13.32 4.39
N GLN A 184 1.67 -14.11 3.35
CA GLN A 184 1.16 -13.57 2.09
C GLN A 184 -0.29 -13.13 2.28
N ALA A 185 -0.60 -11.88 1.94
CA ALA A 185 -1.97 -11.36 1.94
C ALA A 185 -2.62 -11.53 0.59
N GLU A 186 -1.90 -11.23 -0.51
CA GLU A 186 -2.44 -11.23 -1.86
C GLU A 186 -1.36 -11.62 -2.87
N ARG A 187 -1.77 -12.18 -3.99
CA ARG A 187 -0.93 -12.34 -5.18
C ARG A 187 -1.70 -11.80 -6.39
N ILE A 188 -1.17 -10.76 -6.99
CA ILE A 188 -1.72 -10.16 -8.20
C ILE A 188 -0.96 -10.74 -9.39
N THR A 189 -1.62 -11.54 -10.20
CA THR A 189 -1.02 -12.11 -11.41
C THR A 189 -1.85 -11.72 -12.62
N ASN A 190 -1.29 -10.85 -13.48
CA ASN A 190 -1.88 -10.43 -14.73
C ASN A 190 -0.91 -10.70 -15.88
N LEU A 191 -1.44 -11.22 -16.98
CA LEU A 191 -0.68 -11.48 -18.18
C LEU A 191 -1.36 -10.74 -19.34
N TYR A 192 -0.61 -9.82 -19.95
CA TYR A 192 -1.07 -9.08 -21.11
C TYR A 192 -0.31 -9.52 -22.35
N THR A 193 -1.01 -9.75 -23.46
CA THR A 193 -0.42 -10.15 -24.73
C THR A 193 -0.48 -9.00 -25.73
N GLY A 194 0.67 -8.63 -26.27
CA GLY A 194 0.79 -7.59 -27.28
C GLY A 194 0.18 -6.26 -26.82
N ARG A 195 -0.71 -5.68 -27.61
CA ARG A 195 -1.34 -4.38 -27.35
C ARG A 195 -2.25 -4.31 -26.15
N GLN A 196 -2.68 -5.46 -25.58
CA GLN A 196 -3.53 -5.49 -24.39
C GLN A 196 -2.90 -4.77 -23.18
N VAL A 197 -1.56 -4.75 -23.08
CA VAL A 197 -0.88 -4.04 -22.00
C VAL A 197 -1.16 -2.53 -21.98
N LEU A 198 -1.49 -1.94 -23.13
CA LEU A 198 -1.78 -0.51 -23.22
C LEU A 198 -3.12 -0.14 -22.57
N ASP A 199 -3.98 -1.12 -22.31
CA ASP A 199 -5.25 -0.97 -21.62
C ASP A 199 -5.14 -1.28 -20.10
N ASP A 200 -3.95 -1.64 -19.62
CA ASP A 200 -3.73 -1.85 -18.18
C ASP A 200 -4.00 -0.55 -17.41
N PRO A 201 -4.97 -0.52 -16.47
CA PRO A 201 -5.24 0.65 -15.65
C PRO A 201 -4.02 1.14 -14.86
N PHE A 202 -3.10 0.23 -14.50
CA PHE A 202 -1.87 0.56 -13.79
C PHE A 202 -0.79 1.18 -14.68
N LEU A 203 -0.96 1.19 -15.99
CA LEU A 203 -0.04 1.85 -16.91
C LEU A 203 -0.25 3.38 -16.96
N LYS A 204 -1.40 3.89 -16.50
CA LYS A 204 -1.63 5.34 -16.43
C LYS A 204 -0.67 5.98 -15.42
N LYS A 205 -0.12 7.16 -15.76
CA LYS A 205 0.90 7.84 -14.94
C LYS A 205 0.45 8.05 -13.49
N GLU A 206 -0.84 8.33 -13.30
CA GLU A 206 -1.43 8.64 -12.00
C GLU A 206 -1.89 7.41 -11.21
N SER A 207 -1.81 6.21 -11.77
CA SER A 207 -2.39 5.01 -11.15
C SER A 207 -1.54 4.42 -10.05
N CYS A 208 -0.23 4.62 -10.07
CA CYS A 208 0.68 4.13 -9.04
C CYS A 208 1.81 5.14 -8.77
N SER A 209 2.36 5.08 -7.57
CA SER A 209 3.42 6.01 -7.15
C SER A 209 4.70 5.88 -7.97
N GLN A 210 4.97 4.73 -8.54
CA GLN A 210 6.13 4.43 -9.36
C GLN A 210 6.13 5.29 -10.64
N LEU A 211 4.99 5.36 -11.31
CA LEU A 211 4.84 6.14 -12.54
C LEU A 211 4.58 7.62 -12.25
N ALA A 212 3.84 7.92 -11.18
CA ALA A 212 3.53 9.30 -10.79
C ALA A 212 4.78 10.12 -10.41
N LEU A 213 5.86 9.49 -10.00
CA LEU A 213 7.14 10.14 -9.67
C LEU A 213 8.02 10.44 -10.89
N LEU A 214 7.71 9.88 -12.05
CA LEU A 214 8.45 10.13 -13.28
C LEU A 214 8.17 11.52 -13.84
N THR A 215 9.15 12.12 -14.49
CA THR A 215 8.89 13.27 -15.36
C THR A 215 8.02 12.85 -16.55
N ASP A 216 7.40 13.81 -17.26
CA ASP A 216 6.58 13.49 -18.42
C ASP A 216 7.42 12.86 -19.55
N GLU A 217 8.66 13.29 -19.70
CA GLU A 217 9.61 12.75 -20.68
C GLU A 217 10.00 11.31 -20.33
N ALA A 218 10.32 11.01 -19.06
CA ALA A 218 10.67 9.67 -18.61
C ALA A 218 9.48 8.69 -18.75
N TYR A 219 8.28 9.15 -18.42
CA TYR A 219 7.07 8.38 -18.60
C TYR A 219 6.79 8.10 -20.08
N ALA A 220 6.86 9.12 -20.95
CA ALA A 220 6.68 8.95 -22.39
C ALA A 220 7.73 8.00 -23.00
N ALA A 221 8.98 8.08 -22.55
CA ALA A 221 10.04 7.18 -22.98
C ALA A 221 9.73 5.71 -22.60
N GLY A 222 9.19 5.46 -21.40
CA GLY A 222 8.75 4.13 -20.98
C GLY A 222 7.63 3.57 -21.84
N LEU A 223 6.61 4.39 -22.14
CA LEU A 223 5.52 4.01 -23.05
C LEU A 223 6.03 3.69 -24.46
N ASN A 224 6.98 4.49 -24.97
CA ASN A 224 7.55 4.25 -26.30
C ASN A 224 8.36 2.94 -26.34
N ARG A 225 9.07 2.57 -25.25
CA ARG A 225 9.74 1.26 -25.15
C ARG A 225 8.75 0.09 -25.19
N ILE A 226 7.62 0.20 -24.52
CA ILE A 226 6.54 -0.82 -24.59
C ILE A 226 6.03 -0.95 -26.02
N LYS A 227 5.68 0.17 -26.68
CA LYS A 227 5.19 0.18 -28.06
C LYS A 227 6.19 -0.42 -29.03
N ALA A 228 7.46 -0.03 -28.94
CA ALA A 228 8.54 -0.57 -29.78
C ALA A 228 8.73 -2.08 -29.57
N ALA A 229 8.62 -2.58 -28.33
CA ALA A 229 8.70 -4.01 -28.03
C ALA A 229 7.54 -4.77 -28.70
N ILE A 230 6.33 -4.22 -28.65
CA ILE A 230 5.14 -4.80 -29.32
C ILE A 230 5.34 -4.84 -30.84
N GLU A 231 5.70 -3.74 -31.46
CA GLU A 231 5.92 -3.62 -32.91
C GLU A 231 7.00 -4.58 -33.41
N LYS A 232 8.10 -4.69 -32.67
CA LYS A 232 9.18 -5.63 -32.98
C LYS A 232 8.72 -7.08 -32.94
N SER A 233 7.93 -7.45 -31.95
CA SER A 233 7.40 -8.80 -31.78
C SER A 233 6.37 -9.13 -32.87
N GLU A 234 5.45 -8.20 -33.16
CA GLU A 234 4.45 -8.34 -34.25
C GLU A 234 5.15 -8.54 -35.62
N ALA A 235 6.22 -7.78 -35.91
CA ALA A 235 7.00 -7.94 -37.13
C ALA A 235 7.71 -9.30 -37.23
N GLY A 236 8.05 -9.91 -36.09
CA GLY A 236 8.63 -11.26 -36.01
C GLY A 236 7.59 -12.39 -36.05
N GLY A 237 6.30 -12.07 -36.10
CA GLY A 237 5.22 -13.06 -36.06
C GLY A 237 4.98 -13.70 -34.68
N GLU A 238 5.54 -13.08 -33.61
CA GLU A 238 5.41 -13.52 -32.23
C GLU A 238 4.53 -12.53 -31.43
N ALA A 239 3.96 -12.99 -30.33
CA ALA A 239 3.21 -12.13 -29.42
C ALA A 239 4.05 -11.82 -28.16
N MET A 240 4.36 -10.53 -27.94
CA MET A 240 5.03 -10.07 -26.70
C MET A 240 4.13 -10.30 -25.50
N VAL A 241 4.71 -10.79 -24.41
CA VAL A 241 4.00 -11.03 -23.15
C VAL A 241 4.53 -10.09 -22.08
N PHE A 242 3.63 -9.45 -21.37
CA PHE A 242 3.91 -8.56 -20.22
C PHE A 242 3.29 -9.19 -18.97
N LEU A 243 4.14 -9.44 -17.97
CA LEU A 243 3.75 -10.11 -16.75
C LEU A 243 3.75 -9.13 -15.56
N ASN A 244 2.67 -9.19 -14.79
CA ASN A 244 2.62 -8.74 -13.40
C ASN A 244 2.47 -9.97 -12.52
N ASP A 245 3.40 -10.22 -11.64
CA ASP A 245 3.34 -11.22 -10.57
C ASP A 245 3.84 -10.57 -9.28
N LEU A 246 2.91 -9.91 -8.57
CA LEU A 246 3.18 -9.11 -7.39
C LEU A 246 2.64 -9.83 -6.14
N ARG A 247 3.44 -9.88 -5.09
CA ARG A 247 3.10 -10.53 -3.82
C ARG A 247 3.01 -9.50 -2.71
N LEU A 248 1.79 -9.20 -2.28
CA LEU A 248 1.60 -8.36 -1.10
C LEU A 248 1.72 -9.24 0.15
N ALA A 249 2.62 -8.86 1.04
CA ALA A 249 2.71 -9.46 2.36
C ALA A 249 1.88 -8.68 3.38
N LEU A 250 1.42 -9.39 4.41
CA LEU A 250 0.91 -8.84 5.65
C LEU A 250 1.93 -9.13 6.75
N LEU A 251 2.48 -8.07 7.33
CA LEU A 251 3.30 -8.14 8.53
C LEU A 251 2.42 -7.79 9.72
N THR A 252 2.47 -8.58 10.78
CA THR A 252 1.73 -8.30 12.02
C THR A 252 2.64 -8.37 13.23
N GLY A 253 2.35 -7.55 14.23
CA GLY A 253 2.97 -7.61 15.54
C GLY A 253 1.93 -7.34 16.62
N ARG A 254 1.96 -8.09 17.73
CA ARG A 254 1.04 -7.96 18.85
C ARG A 254 1.65 -7.13 19.98
N VAL A 255 0.82 -6.34 20.64
CA VAL A 255 1.19 -5.72 21.91
C VAL A 255 1.11 -6.76 23.00
N PRO A 256 2.18 -7.02 23.78
CA PRO A 256 2.13 -7.96 24.88
C PRO A 256 0.96 -7.66 25.84
N VAL A 257 0.22 -8.69 26.20
CA VAL A 257 -0.71 -8.62 27.32
C VAL A 257 0.15 -8.70 28.58
N GLY A 258 0.29 -7.58 29.31
CA GLY A 258 1.09 -7.55 30.53
C GLY A 258 0.71 -8.74 31.44
N GLN A 259 1.71 -9.43 31.96
CA GLN A 259 1.46 -10.34 33.10
C GLN A 259 0.96 -9.46 34.25
N ILE A 260 -0.28 -9.72 34.67
CA ILE A 260 -0.89 -9.11 35.85
C ILE A 260 -0.12 -9.59 37.10
#